data_95af2f6f406dd7a62361b1daac6a2509
#
_entry.id   95af2f6f406dd7a62361b1daac6a2509
#
_cell.length_a   1.000
_cell.length_b   1.000
_cell.length_c   1.000
_cell.angle_alpha   90.00
_cell.angle_beta   90.00
_cell.angle_gamma   90.00
#
_symmetry.space_group_name_H-M   'P 1'
#
loop_
_entity.id
_entity.type
_entity.pdbx_description
1 polymer ?
#
loop_
_entity_poly.entity_id
_entity_poly.type
_entity_poly.pdbx_seq_one_letter_code
_entity_poly.pdbx_strand_id
1 'polypeptide(L)'
;MTVMNHKAKAMGLFLKSRRERLSPEGAGLKYASGQRKTPGLRREEGSVLAGVSVTYYTWLEQGRDLNPSREVINSIAQALQLSPAEKSHLFQLWNTHASETLLAAPALVDPQIQKIIDQLAYPSHITNERTEVLAWNKAAQEMFFDFTSIPVQERYFIRLLFEDTEMRRRIVNIEEFSNYSVGVFRTYYDKHRGDPWFETTVEHLLQNYAEFERIWKQYDVQLKKVKRVFLQPPGAHQPVSYDIQSLVNLADNPDVHICIYTPVTADPTSDY
;
A
#
# COMPACT_ATOMS: atom_id res chain seq x y z
N MET A 1 -12.27 -23.53 -19.49
CA MET A 1 -11.18 -23.10 -18.58
C MET A 1 -11.77 -22.01 -17.69
N THR A 2 -11.94 -22.32 -16.40
CA THR A 2 -12.52 -21.38 -15.42
C THR A 2 -11.56 -20.22 -15.26
N VAL A 3 -11.97 -19.00 -15.60
CA VAL A 3 -11.21 -17.78 -15.29
C VAL A 3 -11.02 -17.77 -13.78
N MET A 4 -9.79 -17.99 -13.35
CA MET A 4 -9.46 -18.02 -11.93
C MET A 4 -9.71 -16.63 -11.37
N ASN A 5 -10.66 -16.51 -10.43
CA ASN A 5 -10.99 -15.23 -9.81
C ASN A 5 -9.79 -14.76 -8.96
N HIS A 6 -8.94 -13.93 -9.56
CA HIS A 6 -7.71 -13.43 -8.94
C HIS A 6 -7.98 -12.65 -7.63
N LYS A 7 -9.11 -11.93 -7.56
CA LYS A 7 -9.52 -11.18 -6.36
C LYS A 7 -9.89 -12.11 -5.21
N ALA A 8 -10.62 -13.21 -5.49
CA ALA A 8 -10.95 -14.19 -4.46
C ALA A 8 -9.68 -14.84 -3.87
N LYS A 9 -8.67 -15.11 -4.71
CA LYS A 9 -7.38 -15.62 -4.26
C LYS A 9 -6.62 -14.60 -3.42
N ALA A 10 -6.61 -13.32 -3.80
CA ALA A 10 -6.01 -12.24 -3.03
C ALA A 10 -6.69 -12.08 -1.67
N MET A 11 -8.03 -12.07 -1.65
CA MET A 11 -8.80 -12.02 -0.41
C MET A 11 -8.47 -13.21 0.51
N GLY A 12 -8.40 -14.42 -0.02
CA GLY A 12 -8.05 -15.60 0.75
C GLY A 12 -6.66 -15.52 1.40
N LEU A 13 -5.66 -15.08 0.64
CA LEU A 13 -4.30 -14.88 1.15
C LEU A 13 -4.24 -13.78 2.22
N PHE A 14 -4.98 -12.69 2.01
CA PHE A 14 -5.09 -11.61 2.97
C PHE A 14 -5.70 -12.10 4.28
N LEU A 15 -6.87 -12.75 4.23
CA LEU A 15 -7.55 -13.30 5.41
C LEU A 15 -6.64 -14.26 6.18
N LYS A 16 -5.97 -15.18 5.48
CA LYS A 16 -5.01 -16.11 6.07
C LYS A 16 -3.89 -15.36 6.80
N SER A 17 -3.29 -14.36 6.18
CA SER A 17 -2.18 -13.60 6.76
C SER A 17 -2.60 -12.88 8.06
N ARG A 18 -3.82 -12.33 8.09
CA ARG A 18 -4.35 -11.64 9.30
C ARG A 18 -4.66 -12.61 10.42
N ARG A 19 -5.28 -13.75 10.11
CA ARG A 19 -5.53 -14.81 11.08
C ARG A 19 -4.24 -15.35 11.71
N GLU A 20 -3.21 -15.57 10.91
CA GLU A 20 -1.92 -16.09 11.39
C GLU A 20 -1.13 -15.12 12.28
N ARG A 21 -1.44 -13.82 12.20
CA ARG A 21 -0.84 -12.77 13.06
C ARG A 21 -1.54 -12.59 14.40
N LEU A 22 -2.84 -12.83 14.46
CA LEU A 22 -3.63 -12.59 15.66
C LEU A 22 -3.45 -13.74 16.64
N SER A 23 -2.91 -13.45 17.84
CA SER A 23 -2.78 -14.46 18.88
C SER A 23 -4.15 -14.82 19.47
N PRO A 24 -4.35 -16.04 19.97
CA PRO A 24 -5.59 -16.43 20.62
C PRO A 24 -5.95 -15.56 21.82
N GLU A 25 -4.94 -15.19 22.62
CA GLU A 25 -5.10 -14.30 23.77
C GLU A 25 -5.55 -12.91 23.29
N GLY A 26 -4.91 -12.37 22.24
CA GLY A 26 -5.29 -11.10 21.60
C GLY A 26 -6.71 -11.12 21.04
N ALA A 27 -7.19 -12.29 20.60
CA ALA A 27 -8.56 -12.51 20.16
C ALA A 27 -9.57 -12.75 21.30
N GLY A 28 -9.14 -12.73 22.57
CA GLY A 28 -9.99 -12.96 23.73
C GLY A 28 -10.33 -14.44 24.00
N LEU A 29 -9.63 -15.38 23.37
CA LEU A 29 -9.83 -16.81 23.58
C LEU A 29 -9.06 -17.26 24.82
N LYS A 30 -9.78 -17.66 25.86
CA LYS A 30 -9.21 -18.04 27.18
C LYS A 30 -8.53 -19.42 27.23
N TYR A 31 -8.66 -20.24 26.20
CA TYR A 31 -8.18 -21.63 26.20
C TYR A 31 -7.36 -21.97 24.98
N ALA A 32 -6.05 -21.70 25.04
CA ALA A 32 -5.07 -22.29 24.17
C ALA A 32 -4.38 -23.47 24.90
N SER A 33 -5.15 -24.46 25.36
CA SER A 33 -4.57 -25.67 25.99
C SER A 33 -4.05 -26.59 24.89
N GLY A 34 -2.72 -26.78 24.86
CA GLY A 34 -2.03 -27.73 24.02
C GLY A 34 -0.90 -27.09 23.20
N GLN A 35 0.08 -27.94 22.84
CA GLN A 35 1.21 -27.53 22.03
C GLN A 35 0.72 -27.02 20.65
N ARG A 36 0.80 -25.71 20.41
CA ARG A 36 0.37 -25.08 19.15
C ARG A 36 1.49 -25.18 18.11
N LYS A 37 1.16 -25.65 16.92
CA LYS A 37 2.09 -25.66 15.77
C LYS A 37 2.19 -24.28 15.09
N THR A 38 1.20 -23.40 15.33
CA THR A 38 1.15 -22.05 14.76
C THR A 38 0.93 -21.03 15.87
N PRO A 39 1.63 -19.89 15.88
CA PRO A 39 1.47 -18.84 16.91
C PRO A 39 0.13 -18.11 16.79
N GLY A 40 -0.46 -18.02 15.60
CA GLY A 40 -1.72 -17.33 15.34
C GLY A 40 -2.97 -18.18 15.53
N LEU A 41 -4.12 -17.61 15.23
CA LEU A 41 -5.41 -18.31 15.28
C LEU A 41 -5.44 -19.50 14.30
N ARG A 42 -6.10 -20.58 14.73
CA ARG A 42 -6.49 -21.68 13.82
C ARG A 42 -7.73 -21.28 13.01
N ARG A 43 -8.00 -21.97 11.90
CA ARG A 43 -9.19 -21.71 11.07
C ARG A 43 -10.49 -21.89 11.85
N GLU A 44 -10.54 -22.92 12.69
CA GLU A 44 -11.67 -23.20 13.58
C GLU A 44 -11.93 -22.04 14.54
N GLU A 45 -10.87 -21.49 15.12
CA GLU A 45 -10.96 -20.34 16.04
C GLU A 45 -11.45 -19.08 15.31
N GLY A 46 -10.85 -18.78 14.14
CA GLY A 46 -11.26 -17.65 13.31
C GLY A 46 -12.71 -17.75 12.83
N SER A 47 -13.15 -18.95 12.44
CA SER A 47 -14.52 -19.18 11.99
C SER A 47 -15.55 -19.00 13.12
N VAL A 48 -15.25 -19.49 14.32
CA VAL A 48 -16.11 -19.32 15.51
C VAL A 48 -16.23 -17.84 15.87
N LEU A 49 -15.11 -17.11 15.90
CA LEU A 49 -15.12 -15.66 16.18
C LEU A 49 -15.90 -14.86 15.13
N ALA A 50 -15.84 -15.29 13.88
CA ALA A 50 -16.55 -14.64 12.77
C ALA A 50 -18.03 -15.09 12.63
N GLY A 51 -18.48 -16.08 13.43
CA GLY A 51 -19.85 -16.60 13.35
C GLY A 51 -20.17 -17.33 12.05
N VAL A 52 -19.15 -17.95 11.40
CA VAL A 52 -19.33 -18.71 10.16
C VAL A 52 -18.88 -20.16 10.33
N SER A 53 -19.31 -21.06 9.42
CA SER A 53 -18.84 -22.44 9.50
C SER A 53 -17.35 -22.54 9.11
N VAL A 54 -16.64 -23.49 9.74
CA VAL A 54 -15.22 -23.77 9.44
C VAL A 54 -14.99 -24.06 7.95
N THR A 55 -15.90 -24.79 7.34
CA THR A 55 -15.85 -25.12 5.92
C THR A 55 -15.94 -23.87 5.06
N TYR A 56 -16.88 -22.97 5.35
CA TYR A 56 -17.07 -21.72 4.64
C TYR A 56 -15.85 -20.79 4.78
N TYR A 57 -15.35 -20.65 6.00
CA TYR A 57 -14.15 -19.87 6.29
C TYR A 57 -12.92 -20.43 5.55
N THR A 58 -12.76 -21.76 5.56
CA THR A 58 -11.68 -22.44 4.82
C THR A 58 -11.76 -22.18 3.33
N TRP A 59 -12.95 -22.19 2.74
CA TRP A 59 -13.13 -21.90 1.32
C TRP A 59 -12.80 -20.45 0.97
N LEU A 60 -13.12 -19.49 1.84
CA LEU A 60 -12.72 -18.10 1.67
C LEU A 60 -11.19 -17.96 1.68
N GLU A 61 -10.49 -18.58 2.63
CA GLU A 61 -9.02 -18.56 2.66
C GLU A 61 -8.36 -19.26 1.48
N GLN A 62 -9.02 -20.27 0.91
CA GLN A 62 -8.55 -20.97 -0.29
C GLN A 62 -8.78 -20.14 -1.56
N GLY A 63 -9.45 -18.99 -1.48
CA GLY A 63 -9.78 -18.16 -2.62
C GLY A 63 -10.78 -18.79 -3.57
N ARG A 64 -11.70 -19.62 -3.05
CA ARG A 64 -12.81 -20.13 -3.86
C ARG A 64 -13.74 -18.98 -4.23
N ASP A 65 -14.34 -19.09 -5.39
CA ASP A 65 -15.31 -18.11 -5.89
C ASP A 65 -16.62 -18.24 -5.10
N LEU A 66 -16.70 -17.51 -4.01
CA LEU A 66 -17.83 -17.40 -3.12
C LEU A 66 -18.34 -15.95 -3.14
N ASN A 67 -19.64 -15.81 -2.90
CA ASN A 67 -20.27 -14.49 -2.77
C ASN A 67 -20.71 -14.24 -1.32
N PRO A 68 -19.77 -13.91 -0.40
CA PRO A 68 -20.10 -13.62 0.99
C PRO A 68 -20.95 -12.35 1.07
N SER A 69 -21.91 -12.32 2.00
CA SER A 69 -22.67 -11.10 2.26
C SER A 69 -21.80 -10.04 2.95
N ARG A 70 -22.24 -8.78 2.89
CA ARG A 70 -21.54 -7.67 3.56
C ARG A 70 -21.41 -7.89 5.07
N GLU A 71 -22.44 -8.50 5.67
CA GLU A 71 -22.46 -8.85 7.09
C GLU A 71 -21.37 -9.86 7.43
N VAL A 72 -21.20 -10.90 6.61
CA VAL A 72 -20.14 -11.90 6.77
C VAL A 72 -18.76 -11.26 6.67
N ILE A 73 -18.53 -10.39 5.68
CA ILE A 73 -17.26 -9.66 5.54
C ILE A 73 -16.99 -8.76 6.75
N ASN A 74 -18.02 -8.07 7.27
CA ASN A 74 -17.90 -7.26 8.50
C ASN A 74 -17.56 -8.12 9.71
N SER A 75 -18.25 -9.26 9.89
CA SER A 75 -18.00 -10.18 11.01
C SER A 75 -16.58 -10.74 10.97
N ILE A 76 -16.08 -11.12 9.79
CA ILE A 76 -14.69 -11.56 9.62
C ILE A 76 -13.71 -10.43 9.96
N ALA A 77 -13.97 -9.20 9.49
CA ALA A 77 -13.14 -8.05 9.78
C ALA A 77 -13.05 -7.76 11.30
N GLN A 78 -14.15 -7.90 12.01
CA GLN A 78 -14.18 -7.77 13.47
C GLN A 78 -13.46 -8.92 14.17
N ALA A 79 -13.72 -10.16 13.77
CA ALA A 79 -13.08 -11.36 14.33
C ALA A 79 -11.56 -11.32 14.22
N LEU A 80 -11.05 -10.80 13.09
CA LEU A 80 -9.62 -10.66 12.84
C LEU A 80 -9.04 -9.32 13.34
N GLN A 81 -9.84 -8.49 14.01
CA GLN A 81 -9.45 -7.19 14.58
C GLN A 81 -8.75 -6.29 13.55
N LEU A 82 -9.28 -6.26 12.32
CA LEU A 82 -8.69 -5.49 11.24
C LEU A 82 -8.68 -3.99 11.54
N SER A 83 -7.55 -3.34 11.30
CA SER A 83 -7.44 -1.88 11.32
C SER A 83 -8.34 -1.25 10.24
N PRO A 84 -8.64 0.05 10.32
CA PRO A 84 -9.44 0.72 9.29
C PRO A 84 -8.88 0.56 7.87
N ALA A 85 -7.54 0.58 7.72
CA ALA A 85 -6.88 0.36 6.44
C ALA A 85 -7.09 -1.07 5.92
N GLU A 86 -6.90 -2.07 6.78
CA GLU A 86 -7.08 -3.49 6.46
C GLU A 86 -8.54 -3.82 6.16
N LYS A 87 -9.48 -3.22 6.91
CA LYS A 87 -10.91 -3.35 6.64
C LYS A 87 -11.28 -2.76 5.28
N SER A 88 -10.79 -1.56 4.95
CA SER A 88 -11.01 -0.94 3.64
C SER A 88 -10.47 -1.83 2.52
N HIS A 89 -9.26 -2.36 2.68
CA HIS A 89 -8.65 -3.27 1.71
C HIS A 89 -9.47 -4.56 1.53
N LEU A 90 -9.93 -5.19 2.62
CA LEU A 90 -10.81 -6.37 2.55
C LEU A 90 -12.09 -6.07 1.74
N PHE A 91 -12.70 -4.89 1.95
CA PHE A 91 -13.89 -4.47 1.19
C PHE A 91 -13.59 -4.23 -0.30
N GLN A 92 -12.42 -3.70 -0.65
CA GLN A 92 -11.99 -3.57 -2.04
C GLN A 92 -11.81 -4.93 -2.73
N LEU A 93 -11.22 -5.90 -2.03
CA LEU A 93 -11.07 -7.27 -2.54
C LEU A 93 -12.41 -8.00 -2.70
N TRP A 94 -13.34 -7.77 -1.78
CA TRP A 94 -14.66 -8.37 -1.80
C TRP A 94 -15.57 -7.79 -2.86
N ASN A 95 -15.52 -6.47 -3.10
CA ASN A 95 -16.42 -5.79 -4.03
C ASN A 95 -15.97 -6.01 -5.48
N THR A 96 -16.39 -7.12 -6.06
CA THR A 96 -16.05 -7.50 -7.44
C THR A 96 -16.70 -6.59 -8.50
N HIS A 97 -17.69 -5.79 -8.13
CA HIS A 97 -18.38 -4.85 -9.04
C HIS A 97 -17.75 -3.45 -9.08
N ALA A 98 -16.75 -3.16 -8.22
CA ALA A 98 -15.95 -1.97 -8.39
C ALA A 98 -15.06 -2.18 -9.62
N SER A 99 -15.49 -1.64 -10.74
CA SER A 99 -14.89 -1.53 -12.08
C SER A 99 -13.59 -2.32 -12.28
N GLU A 100 -13.63 -3.29 -13.20
CA GLU A 100 -12.47 -3.65 -14.04
C GLU A 100 -12.14 -2.43 -14.92
N THR A 101 -11.73 -1.34 -14.30
CA THR A 101 -11.08 -0.27 -15.02
C THR A 101 -9.68 -0.77 -15.30
N LEU A 102 -9.50 -1.45 -16.43
CA LEU A 102 -8.18 -1.56 -17.05
C LEU A 102 -7.60 -0.16 -16.97
N LEU A 103 -6.45 0.00 -16.28
CA LEU A 103 -5.77 1.28 -16.22
C LEU A 103 -5.62 1.76 -17.66
N ALA A 104 -6.35 2.80 -18.00
CA ALA A 104 -6.33 3.41 -19.32
C ALA A 104 -4.88 3.79 -19.68
N ALA A 105 -4.63 4.03 -20.98
CA ALA A 105 -3.37 4.56 -21.48
C ALA A 105 -2.81 5.67 -20.57
N PRO A 106 -1.48 5.90 -20.54
CA PRO A 106 -0.83 6.78 -19.55
C PRO A 106 -1.64 8.05 -19.36
N ALA A 107 -2.08 8.28 -18.13
CA ALA A 107 -2.92 9.41 -17.79
C ALA A 107 -2.11 10.68 -18.06
N LEU A 108 -2.48 11.42 -19.10
CA LEU A 108 -1.93 12.74 -19.32
C LEU A 108 -2.37 13.61 -18.14
N VAL A 109 -1.41 14.14 -17.42
CA VAL A 109 -1.70 15.15 -16.39
C VAL A 109 -2.24 16.40 -17.07
N ASP A 110 -3.40 16.87 -16.61
CA ASP A 110 -3.93 18.15 -17.08
C ASP A 110 -2.87 19.24 -16.89
N PRO A 111 -2.51 20.00 -17.94
CA PRO A 111 -1.53 21.09 -17.84
C PRO A 111 -1.87 22.13 -16.76
N GLN A 112 -3.14 22.28 -16.39
CA GLN A 112 -3.53 23.17 -15.28
C GLN A 112 -3.06 22.63 -13.93
N ILE A 113 -3.08 21.31 -13.73
CA ILE A 113 -2.59 20.68 -12.51
C ILE A 113 -1.06 20.88 -12.40
N GLN A 114 -0.32 20.75 -13.49
CA GLN A 114 1.11 21.09 -13.52
C GLN A 114 1.35 22.53 -13.07
N LYS A 115 0.59 23.50 -13.61
CA LYS A 115 0.70 24.90 -13.19
C LYS A 115 0.41 25.10 -11.68
N ILE A 116 -0.49 24.31 -11.10
CA ILE A 116 -0.81 24.38 -9.69
C ILE A 116 0.39 23.91 -8.86
N ILE A 117 0.96 22.73 -9.16
CA ILE A 117 2.10 22.23 -8.38
C ILE A 117 3.35 23.08 -8.56
N ASP A 118 3.52 23.77 -9.70
CA ASP A 118 4.64 24.68 -9.96
C ASP A 118 4.58 25.94 -9.07
N GLN A 119 3.41 26.30 -8.52
CA GLN A 119 3.26 27.40 -7.56
C GLN A 119 3.61 26.98 -6.13
N LEU A 120 3.75 25.68 -5.86
CA LEU A 120 4.06 25.19 -4.52
C LEU A 120 5.56 25.33 -4.26
N ALA A 121 5.90 25.97 -3.12
CA ALA A 121 7.28 26.03 -2.64
C ALA A 121 7.77 24.66 -2.09
N TYR A 122 6.86 23.73 -1.87
CA TYR A 122 7.14 22.42 -1.30
C TYR A 122 7.36 21.37 -2.39
N PRO A 123 8.28 20.39 -2.17
CA PRO A 123 8.45 19.28 -3.08
C PRO A 123 7.11 18.60 -3.37
N SER A 124 6.73 18.52 -4.63
CA SER A 124 5.44 17.97 -5.03
C SER A 124 5.56 17.18 -6.31
N HIS A 125 4.95 16.00 -6.34
CA HIS A 125 4.88 15.18 -7.54
C HIS A 125 3.52 14.50 -7.68
N ILE A 126 3.19 14.13 -8.91
CA ILE A 126 1.95 13.45 -9.28
C ILE A 126 2.28 12.03 -9.68
N THR A 127 1.54 11.07 -9.13
CA THR A 127 1.65 9.65 -9.51
C THR A 127 0.28 9.06 -9.80
N ASN A 128 0.26 7.95 -10.55
CA ASN A 128 -0.90 7.07 -10.66
C ASN A 128 -0.80 5.86 -9.71
N GLU A 129 -1.74 4.93 -9.77
CA GLU A 129 -1.74 3.72 -8.94
C GLU A 129 -0.60 2.74 -9.29
N ARG A 130 -0.03 2.80 -10.49
CA ARG A 130 1.23 2.10 -10.82
C ARG A 130 2.45 2.77 -10.21
N THR A 131 2.26 3.86 -9.47
CA THR A 131 3.34 4.71 -8.94
C THR A 131 4.20 5.40 -10.01
N GLU A 132 3.72 5.47 -11.24
CA GLU A 132 4.37 6.22 -12.31
C GLU A 132 4.42 7.70 -11.96
N VAL A 133 5.60 8.32 -12.02
CA VAL A 133 5.78 9.75 -11.77
C VAL A 133 5.43 10.51 -13.05
N LEU A 134 4.23 11.07 -13.05
CA LEU A 134 3.63 11.73 -14.23
C LEU A 134 4.05 13.19 -14.34
N ALA A 135 4.21 13.86 -13.20
CA ALA A 135 4.57 15.28 -13.11
C ALA A 135 5.23 15.60 -11.77
N TRP A 136 6.01 16.67 -11.73
CA TRP A 136 6.68 17.16 -10.52
C TRP A 136 7.00 18.64 -10.66
N ASN A 137 7.24 19.30 -9.51
CA ASN A 137 7.70 20.68 -9.52
C ASN A 137 9.23 20.77 -9.33
N LYS A 138 9.76 21.97 -9.46
CA LYS A 138 11.20 22.23 -9.29
C LYS A 138 11.71 21.83 -7.91
N ALA A 139 10.94 22.08 -6.86
CA ALA A 139 11.34 21.70 -5.48
C ALA A 139 11.47 20.18 -5.33
N ALA A 140 10.61 19.37 -5.96
CA ALA A 140 10.74 17.92 -5.96
C ALA A 140 11.97 17.44 -6.76
N GLN A 141 12.26 18.08 -7.89
CA GLN A 141 13.47 17.81 -8.68
C GLN A 141 14.75 18.09 -7.87
N GLU A 142 14.82 19.21 -7.17
CA GLU A 142 15.95 19.57 -6.31
C GLU A 142 16.09 18.62 -5.10
N MET A 143 14.95 18.18 -4.52
CA MET A 143 14.94 17.31 -3.35
C MET A 143 15.33 15.88 -3.66
N PHE A 144 14.78 15.29 -4.71
CA PHE A 144 15.01 13.88 -5.04
C PHE A 144 16.09 13.74 -6.11
N PHE A 145 15.79 14.08 -7.34
CA PHE A 145 16.68 14.13 -8.51
C PHE A 145 15.87 14.60 -9.71
N ASP A 146 16.59 14.83 -10.82
CA ASP A 146 15.93 15.21 -12.09
C ASP A 146 15.24 14.00 -12.72
N PHE A 147 13.92 13.90 -12.52
CA PHE A 147 13.11 12.85 -13.13
C PHE A 147 13.16 12.87 -14.67
N THR A 148 13.55 13.99 -15.31
CA THR A 148 13.69 14.04 -16.78
C THR A 148 14.85 13.18 -17.28
N SER A 149 15.86 12.93 -16.43
CA SER A 149 17.00 12.07 -16.75
C SER A 149 16.64 10.58 -16.80
N ILE A 150 15.47 10.19 -16.27
CA ILE A 150 14.99 8.82 -16.24
C ILE A 150 14.05 8.59 -17.43
N PRO A 151 14.21 7.50 -18.21
CA PRO A 151 13.26 7.13 -19.26
C PRO A 151 11.83 7.03 -18.71
N VAL A 152 10.84 7.50 -19.47
CA VAL A 152 9.42 7.51 -19.04
C VAL A 152 8.96 6.12 -18.54
N GLN A 153 9.42 5.06 -19.22
CA GLN A 153 9.07 3.67 -18.91
C GLN A 153 9.69 3.14 -17.60
N GLU A 154 10.56 3.93 -16.97
CA GLU A 154 11.28 3.56 -15.74
C GLU A 154 10.95 4.48 -14.57
N ARG A 155 10.15 5.54 -14.78
CA ARG A 155 9.77 6.53 -13.77
C ARG A 155 8.70 6.04 -12.80
N TYR A 156 8.89 4.89 -12.19
CA TYR A 156 7.97 4.34 -11.22
C TYR A 156 8.54 4.51 -9.81
N PHE A 157 7.84 5.27 -8.97
CA PHE A 157 8.34 5.62 -7.63
C PHE A 157 8.70 4.38 -6.80
N ILE A 158 7.91 3.30 -6.88
CA ILE A 158 8.20 2.06 -6.16
C ILE A 158 9.51 1.41 -6.66
N ARG A 159 9.81 1.47 -7.95
CA ARG A 159 11.08 0.98 -8.48
C ARG A 159 12.23 1.86 -8.03
N LEU A 160 12.12 3.17 -8.22
CA LEU A 160 13.14 4.16 -7.84
C LEU A 160 13.50 4.04 -6.35
N LEU A 161 12.52 3.76 -5.48
CA LEU A 161 12.75 3.57 -4.05
C LEU A 161 13.71 2.42 -3.73
N PHE A 162 13.80 1.40 -4.57
CA PHE A 162 14.69 0.25 -4.37
C PHE A 162 15.90 0.25 -5.31
N GLU A 163 15.78 0.82 -6.49
CA GLU A 163 16.79 0.81 -7.55
C GLU A 163 17.75 2.00 -7.48
N ASP A 164 17.28 3.19 -7.06
CA ASP A 164 18.08 4.41 -7.09
C ASP A 164 18.79 4.66 -5.75
N THR A 165 20.13 4.61 -5.78
CA THR A 165 20.95 4.79 -4.58
C THR A 165 20.95 6.22 -4.06
N GLU A 166 20.82 7.23 -4.93
CA GLU A 166 20.81 8.64 -4.51
C GLU A 166 19.50 8.97 -3.81
N MET A 167 18.35 8.53 -4.35
CA MET A 167 17.06 8.66 -3.68
C MET A 167 17.09 8.02 -2.29
N ARG A 168 17.63 6.80 -2.19
CA ARG A 168 17.73 6.08 -0.93
C ARG A 168 18.58 6.80 0.12
N ARG A 169 19.71 7.36 -0.29
CA ARG A 169 20.59 8.11 0.62
C ARG A 169 19.92 9.36 1.19
N ARG A 170 19.00 9.96 0.47
CA ARG A 170 18.29 11.16 0.90
C ARG A 170 17.17 10.88 1.89
N ILE A 171 16.69 9.65 1.97
CA ILE A 171 15.62 9.25 2.90
C ILE A 171 16.25 8.65 4.15
N VAL A 172 16.29 9.40 5.23
CA VAL A 172 16.97 9.00 6.47
C VAL A 172 16.25 7.84 7.16
N ASN A 173 14.92 7.86 7.21
CA ASN A 173 14.10 6.77 7.73
C ASN A 173 13.66 5.80 6.63
N ILE A 174 14.60 5.38 5.77
CA ILE A 174 14.34 4.58 4.57
C ILE A 174 13.59 3.27 4.88
N GLU A 175 13.93 2.58 5.96
CA GLU A 175 13.28 1.32 6.32
C GLU A 175 11.79 1.52 6.60
N GLU A 176 11.44 2.51 7.42
CA GLU A 176 10.06 2.83 7.74
C GLU A 176 9.28 3.30 6.50
N PHE A 177 9.94 4.12 5.67
CA PHE A 177 9.35 4.66 4.46
C PHE A 177 9.15 3.56 3.40
N SER A 178 10.10 2.62 3.25
CA SER A 178 9.97 1.45 2.38
C SER A 178 8.82 0.53 2.81
N ASN A 179 8.71 0.23 4.11
CA ASN A 179 7.60 -0.57 4.64
C ASN A 179 6.23 0.07 4.31
N TYR A 180 6.10 1.38 4.53
CA TYR A 180 4.88 2.11 4.20
C TYR A 180 4.59 2.09 2.69
N SER A 181 5.58 2.39 1.86
CA SER A 181 5.43 2.46 0.40
C SER A 181 5.05 1.13 -0.22
N VAL A 182 5.68 0.04 0.23
CA VAL A 182 5.34 -1.33 -0.21
C VAL A 182 3.92 -1.70 0.24
N GLY A 183 3.51 -1.32 1.45
CA GLY A 183 2.15 -1.56 1.93
C GLY A 183 1.08 -0.83 1.10
N VAL A 184 1.35 0.42 0.68
CA VAL A 184 0.48 1.17 -0.24
C VAL A 184 0.47 0.51 -1.63
N PHE A 185 1.64 0.16 -2.15
CA PHE A 185 1.76 -0.48 -3.47
C PHE A 185 1.05 -1.84 -3.52
N ARG A 186 1.09 -2.63 -2.43
CA ARG A 186 0.32 -3.87 -2.34
C ARG A 186 -1.18 -3.64 -2.48
N THR A 187 -1.72 -2.58 -1.88
CA THR A 187 -3.14 -2.24 -2.02
C THR A 187 -3.53 -2.05 -3.49
N TYR A 188 -2.67 -1.40 -4.27
CA TYR A 188 -2.88 -1.23 -5.72
C TYR A 188 -2.67 -2.54 -6.50
N TYR A 189 -1.60 -3.27 -6.20
CA TYR A 189 -1.35 -4.59 -6.79
C TYR A 189 -2.55 -5.53 -6.62
N ASP A 190 -3.09 -5.61 -5.40
CA ASP A 190 -4.24 -6.49 -5.11
C ASP A 190 -5.52 -5.99 -5.80
N LYS A 191 -5.71 -4.66 -5.93
CA LYS A 191 -6.82 -4.05 -6.68
C LYS A 191 -6.76 -4.40 -8.18
N HIS A 192 -5.56 -4.39 -8.77
CA HIS A 192 -5.31 -4.61 -10.20
C HIS A 192 -4.69 -5.97 -10.49
N ARG A 193 -4.99 -6.96 -9.67
CA ARG A 193 -4.40 -8.29 -9.80
C ARG A 193 -4.72 -8.91 -11.16
N GLY A 194 -3.68 -9.42 -11.83
CA GLY A 194 -3.76 -9.90 -13.21
C GLY A 194 -3.34 -8.88 -14.26
N ASP A 195 -3.08 -7.63 -13.88
CA ASP A 195 -2.45 -6.64 -14.76
C ASP A 195 -0.96 -7.02 -14.94
N PRO A 196 -0.50 -7.24 -16.19
CA PRO A 196 0.86 -7.71 -16.47
C PRO A 196 1.95 -6.78 -15.92
N TRP A 197 1.71 -5.47 -15.88
CA TRP A 197 2.69 -4.52 -15.37
C TRP A 197 2.95 -4.73 -13.87
N PHE A 198 1.89 -4.90 -13.08
CA PHE A 198 2.03 -5.15 -11.64
C PHE A 198 2.72 -6.49 -11.38
N GLU A 199 2.34 -7.56 -12.09
CA GLU A 199 2.93 -8.89 -11.91
C GLU A 199 4.43 -8.85 -12.25
N THR A 200 4.80 -8.27 -13.40
CA THR A 200 6.21 -8.16 -13.83
C THR A 200 7.02 -7.28 -12.89
N THR A 201 6.46 -6.16 -12.41
CA THR A 201 7.15 -5.25 -11.48
C THR A 201 7.42 -5.94 -10.14
N VAL A 202 6.43 -6.64 -9.57
CA VAL A 202 6.60 -7.36 -8.32
C VAL A 202 7.62 -8.48 -8.48
N GLU A 203 7.56 -9.26 -9.56
CA GLU A 203 8.52 -10.32 -9.85
C GLU A 203 9.95 -9.76 -9.94
N HIS A 204 10.15 -8.68 -10.68
CA HIS A 204 11.44 -8.00 -10.80
C HIS A 204 11.99 -7.55 -9.44
N LEU A 205 11.17 -6.90 -8.62
CA LEU A 205 11.58 -6.42 -7.30
C LEU A 205 11.88 -7.57 -6.32
N LEU A 206 11.11 -8.65 -6.37
CA LEU A 206 11.35 -9.84 -5.55
C LEU A 206 12.67 -10.55 -5.91
N GLN A 207 13.02 -10.60 -7.19
CA GLN A 207 14.23 -11.27 -7.65
C GLN A 207 15.50 -10.47 -7.37
N ASN A 208 15.43 -9.14 -7.37
CA ASN A 208 16.62 -8.29 -7.33
C ASN A 208 16.84 -7.57 -5.99
N TYR A 209 15.82 -7.46 -5.11
CA TYR A 209 15.90 -6.66 -3.89
C TYR A 209 15.41 -7.44 -2.65
N ALA A 210 16.34 -8.01 -1.89
CA ALA A 210 16.04 -8.80 -0.70
C ALA A 210 15.23 -8.01 0.36
N GLU A 211 15.42 -6.69 0.44
CA GLU A 211 14.64 -5.82 1.32
C GLU A 211 13.16 -5.78 0.87
N PHE A 212 12.92 -5.62 -0.44
CA PHE A 212 11.55 -5.67 -0.97
C PHE A 212 10.91 -7.03 -0.68
N GLU A 213 11.63 -8.13 -0.92
CA GLU A 213 11.14 -9.50 -0.65
C GLU A 213 10.75 -9.66 0.83
N ARG A 214 11.60 -9.20 1.76
CA ARG A 214 11.34 -9.25 3.19
C ARG A 214 10.06 -8.51 3.56
N ILE A 215 9.90 -7.28 3.06
CA ILE A 215 8.72 -6.44 3.33
C ILE A 215 7.48 -7.05 2.67
N TRP A 216 7.61 -7.51 1.42
CA TRP A 216 6.51 -8.11 0.67
C TRP A 216 5.95 -9.36 1.35
N LYS A 217 6.79 -10.19 1.96
CA LYS A 217 6.37 -11.39 2.71
C LYS A 217 5.59 -11.07 3.99
N GLN A 218 5.69 -9.87 4.54
CA GLN A 218 4.92 -9.46 5.71
C GLN A 218 3.43 -9.28 5.40
N TYR A 219 3.07 -9.14 4.13
CA TYR A 219 1.70 -8.95 3.68
C TYR A 219 1.00 -7.71 4.26
N ASP A 220 1.76 -6.66 4.60
CA ASP A 220 1.21 -5.41 5.09
C ASP A 220 0.50 -4.64 3.99
N VAL A 221 -0.63 -4.05 4.34
CA VAL A 221 -1.39 -3.13 3.50
C VAL A 221 -1.52 -1.79 4.20
N GLN A 222 -1.36 -0.72 3.45
CA GLN A 222 -1.50 0.64 3.94
C GLN A 222 -2.37 1.45 2.99
N LEU A 223 -3.18 2.33 3.55
CA LEU A 223 -3.82 3.39 2.76
C LEU A 223 -2.87 4.57 2.65
N LYS A 224 -2.94 5.30 1.56
CA LYS A 224 -2.29 6.61 1.48
C LYS A 224 -2.89 7.53 2.53
N LYS A 225 -2.05 7.94 3.48
CA LYS A 225 -2.38 8.88 4.55
C LYS A 225 -1.15 9.75 4.80
N VAL A 226 -1.29 10.75 5.63
CA VAL A 226 -0.14 11.57 6.06
C VAL A 226 0.94 10.64 6.63
N LYS A 227 2.13 10.70 6.07
CA LYS A 227 3.30 9.93 6.48
C LYS A 227 4.49 10.84 6.66
N ARG A 228 5.13 10.71 7.82
CA ARG A 228 6.37 11.44 8.09
C ARG A 228 7.56 10.80 7.42
N VAL A 229 8.36 11.62 6.76
CA VAL A 229 9.63 11.24 6.18
C VAL A 229 10.70 12.25 6.58
N PHE A 230 11.92 11.75 6.82
CA PHE A 230 13.08 12.59 7.10
C PHE A 230 13.96 12.58 5.87
N LEU A 231 14.09 13.74 5.24
CA LEU A 231 14.88 13.90 4.01
C LEU A 231 16.14 14.70 4.29
N GLN A 232 17.24 14.30 3.65
CA GLN A 232 18.49 15.03 3.64
C GLN A 232 18.58 15.84 2.33
N PRO A 233 18.23 17.14 2.33
CA PRO A 233 18.34 17.96 1.14
C PRO A 233 19.80 18.09 0.69
N PRO A 234 20.07 18.23 -0.62
CA PRO A 234 21.42 18.48 -1.12
C PRO A 234 22.06 19.70 -0.44
N GLY A 235 23.28 19.52 0.11
CA GLY A 235 24.00 20.58 0.78
C GLY A 235 23.50 20.97 2.19
N ALA A 236 22.42 20.38 2.67
CA ALA A 236 21.98 20.60 4.04
C ALA A 236 22.84 19.82 5.05
N HIS A 237 23.12 20.42 6.20
CA HIS A 237 23.90 19.76 7.26
C HIS A 237 23.05 18.81 8.12
N GLN A 238 21.73 18.99 8.14
CA GLN A 238 20.81 18.19 8.95
C GLN A 238 19.60 17.76 8.12
N PRO A 239 19.02 16.58 8.42
CA PRO A 239 17.76 16.16 7.81
C PRO A 239 16.62 17.11 8.16
N VAL A 240 15.68 17.24 7.23
CA VAL A 240 14.43 18.00 7.43
C VAL A 240 13.28 17.00 7.50
N SER A 241 12.40 17.20 8.46
CA SER A 241 11.18 16.42 8.63
C SER A 241 10.08 16.93 7.72
N TYR A 242 9.45 16.04 6.95
CA TYR A 242 8.30 16.37 6.10
C TYR A 242 7.13 15.46 6.40
N ASP A 243 5.93 16.01 6.38
CA ASP A 243 4.69 15.26 6.32
C ASP A 243 4.22 15.20 4.86
N ILE A 244 4.06 13.98 4.33
CA ILE A 244 3.57 13.76 2.97
C ILE A 244 2.06 13.80 2.98
N GLN A 245 1.48 14.82 2.33
CA GLN A 245 0.05 14.93 2.08
C GLN A 245 -0.28 14.29 0.73
N SER A 246 -1.23 13.36 0.68
CA SER A 246 -1.69 12.76 -0.58
C SER A 246 -3.11 13.21 -0.87
N LEU A 247 -3.28 13.95 -1.97
CA LEU A 247 -4.58 14.35 -2.49
C LEU A 247 -4.94 13.43 -3.66
N VAL A 248 -6.12 12.84 -3.60
CA VAL A 248 -6.64 11.86 -4.57
C VAL A 248 -7.79 12.43 -5.39
N ASN A 249 -8.18 11.76 -6.47
CA ASN A 249 -9.27 12.14 -7.37
C ASN A 249 -9.03 13.48 -8.08
N LEU A 250 -7.85 13.65 -8.65
CA LEU A 250 -7.53 14.85 -9.41
C LEU A 250 -8.21 14.86 -10.77
N ALA A 251 -8.85 15.98 -11.11
CA ALA A 251 -9.47 16.20 -12.41
C ALA A 251 -10.38 15.03 -12.85
N ASP A 252 -11.23 14.54 -11.95
CA ASP A 252 -12.14 13.40 -12.15
C ASP A 252 -11.45 12.07 -12.48
N ASN A 253 -10.12 12.00 -12.30
CA ASN A 253 -9.35 10.78 -12.43
C ASN A 253 -9.01 10.20 -11.04
N PRO A 254 -9.70 9.12 -10.61
CA PRO A 254 -9.49 8.53 -9.29
C PRO A 254 -8.12 7.84 -9.14
N ASP A 255 -7.45 7.57 -10.26
CA ASP A 255 -6.16 6.86 -10.28
C ASP A 255 -4.96 7.81 -10.15
N VAL A 256 -5.20 9.14 -10.20
CA VAL A 256 -4.15 10.15 -10.12
C VAL A 256 -4.19 10.88 -8.78
N HIS A 257 -3.02 11.06 -8.17
CA HIS A 257 -2.89 11.74 -6.90
C HIS A 257 -1.62 12.59 -6.83
N ILE A 258 -1.71 13.69 -6.10
CA ILE A 258 -0.57 14.55 -5.78
C ILE A 258 0.01 14.13 -4.43
N CYS A 259 1.34 14.02 -4.34
CA CYS A 259 2.07 13.92 -3.09
C CYS A 259 2.79 15.26 -2.85
N ILE A 260 2.47 15.92 -1.73
CA ILE A 260 3.05 17.20 -1.31
C ILE A 260 3.82 16.97 -0.03
N TYR A 261 5.10 17.37 0.01
CA TYR A 261 5.98 17.24 1.16
C TYR A 261 6.02 18.56 1.92
N THR A 262 5.21 18.68 2.98
CA THR A 262 5.15 19.88 3.81
C THR A 262 6.18 19.77 4.95
N PRO A 263 7.12 20.74 5.11
CA PRO A 263 8.07 20.68 6.20
C PRO A 263 7.35 20.77 7.55
N VAL A 264 7.77 19.94 8.50
CA VAL A 264 7.26 20.00 9.86
C VAL A 264 8.09 21.04 10.60
N THR A 265 7.50 22.19 10.86
CA THR A 265 8.10 23.19 11.77
C THR A 265 8.08 22.60 13.18
N ALA A 266 9.21 22.70 13.91
CA ALA A 266 9.20 22.42 15.34
C ALA A 266 8.13 23.32 15.97
N ASP A 267 7.20 22.70 16.71
CA ASP A 267 6.13 23.44 17.39
C ASP A 267 6.80 24.37 18.44
N PRO A 268 6.70 25.68 18.32
CA PRO A 268 7.34 26.59 19.28
C PRO A 268 6.72 26.51 20.68
N THR A 269 5.72 25.64 20.92
CA THR A 269 4.97 25.49 22.16
C THR A 269 5.33 24.24 22.97
N SER A 270 6.37 23.48 22.62
CA SER A 270 6.74 22.29 23.39
C SER A 270 7.69 22.53 24.57
N ASP A 271 7.96 23.78 24.92
CA ASP A 271 8.73 24.19 26.11
C ASP A 271 7.83 24.84 27.16
N TYR A 272 6.80 24.13 27.64
CA TYR A 272 6.14 24.50 28.93
C TYR A 272 5.73 23.23 29.68
#